data_5a5d2a114fcee95d53099f222211f1a9
#
_entry.id   5a5d2a114fcee95d53099f222211f1a9
#
_cell.length_a   1.000
_cell.length_b   1.000
_cell.length_c   1.000
_cell.angle_alpha   90.00
_cell.angle_beta   90.00
_cell.angle_gamma   90.00
#
_symmetry.space_group_name_H-M   'P 1'
#
loop_
_entity.id
_entity.type
_entity.pdbx_description
1 polymer ?
#
loop_
_entity_poly.entity_id
_entity_poly.type
_entity_poly.pdbx_seq_one_letter_code
_entity_poly.pdbx_strand_id
1 'polypeptide(L)'
;LGTNPLTFGMPTDEPFPFMLDCATSIIQNGKIEYYARIGHDTPAGLVIARDGSTLTDSVQILKDIRSQKAALAPLGGLGELFAGYKGYGYATVVEILSAALQSGIYLKDLEGKDENGKIRPYHIGHFFIAIDTEAFMGSEAFKKTAGNILRELRNSQKAPGQDRIYTAGEKEYDVWMFRKDKGVPVTEAVQKEFIGLRDELGLTQFKFPFEK
;
A
#
# COMPACT_ATOMS: atom_id res chain seq x y z
N LEU A 1 7.37 11.71 -6.51
CA LEU A 1 6.57 10.51 -6.72
C LEU A 1 5.82 10.17 -5.44
N GLY A 2 4.58 9.73 -5.58
CA GLY A 2 3.76 9.21 -4.48
C GLY A 2 4.09 7.75 -4.15
N THR A 3 3.11 7.07 -3.53
CA THR A 3 3.21 5.62 -3.23
C THR A 3 3.10 4.75 -4.48
N ASN A 4 2.47 5.24 -5.54
CA ASN A 4 2.37 4.61 -6.87
C ASN A 4 2.25 3.09 -6.80
N PRO A 5 1.14 2.54 -6.29
CA PRO A 5 1.00 1.11 -6.07
C PRO A 5 0.99 0.33 -7.38
N LEU A 6 1.56 -0.86 -7.33
CA LEU A 6 1.57 -1.82 -8.43
C LEU A 6 1.01 -3.14 -7.93
N THR A 7 -0.06 -3.61 -8.57
CA THR A 7 -0.78 -4.81 -8.16
C THR A 7 -0.68 -5.89 -9.22
N PHE A 8 -0.37 -7.11 -8.81
CA PHE A 8 -0.37 -8.31 -9.63
C PHE A 8 -1.28 -9.37 -9.01
N GLY A 9 -2.33 -9.77 -9.73
CA GLY A 9 -3.19 -10.88 -9.37
C GLY A 9 -2.96 -12.05 -10.32
N MET A 10 -2.62 -13.22 -9.82
CA MET A 10 -2.38 -14.41 -10.63
C MET A 10 -3.19 -15.60 -10.08
N PRO A 11 -4.04 -16.25 -10.87
CA PRO A 11 -4.77 -17.43 -10.42
C PRO A 11 -3.80 -18.59 -10.15
N THR A 12 -4.16 -19.40 -9.15
CA THR A 12 -3.41 -20.61 -8.76
C THR A 12 -4.34 -21.79 -8.62
N ASP A 13 -3.82 -22.99 -8.45
CA ASP A 13 -4.57 -24.20 -8.05
C ASP A 13 -4.76 -24.31 -6.53
N GLU A 14 -4.44 -23.24 -5.78
CA GLU A 14 -4.63 -23.17 -4.33
C GLU A 14 -5.93 -22.42 -3.97
N PRO A 15 -6.38 -22.47 -2.69
CA PRO A 15 -7.59 -21.79 -2.26
C PRO A 15 -7.56 -20.25 -2.39
N PHE A 16 -6.39 -19.68 -2.66
CA PHE A 16 -6.19 -18.24 -2.83
C PHE A 16 -5.27 -17.95 -4.03
N PRO A 17 -5.46 -16.82 -4.73
CA PRO A 17 -4.56 -16.40 -5.79
C PRO A 17 -3.25 -15.85 -5.21
N PHE A 18 -2.18 -15.84 -6.02
CA PHE A 18 -1.08 -14.94 -5.72
C PHE A 18 -1.56 -13.50 -5.90
N MET A 19 -1.43 -12.69 -4.86
CA MET A 19 -1.87 -11.30 -4.88
C MET A 19 -0.79 -10.41 -4.28
N LEU A 20 0.00 -9.79 -5.15
CA LEU A 20 0.94 -8.75 -4.76
C LEU A 20 0.27 -7.40 -4.97
N ASP A 21 -0.04 -6.70 -3.89
CA ASP A 21 -0.57 -5.35 -3.90
C ASP A 21 0.29 -4.49 -2.98
N CYS A 22 1.19 -3.72 -3.56
CA CYS A 22 2.16 -2.97 -2.77
C CYS A 22 2.47 -1.60 -3.38
N ALA A 23 2.77 -0.66 -2.49
CA ALA A 23 3.38 0.60 -2.86
C ALA A 23 4.78 0.36 -3.47
N THR A 24 5.20 1.25 -4.36
CA THR A 24 6.59 1.33 -4.85
C THR A 24 7.49 2.18 -3.95
N SER A 25 6.92 2.80 -2.90
CA SER A 25 7.66 3.36 -1.77
C SER A 25 7.96 2.27 -0.73
N ILE A 26 9.02 2.46 0.06
CA ILE A 26 9.43 1.49 1.09
C ILE A 26 8.44 1.39 2.25
N ILE A 27 7.71 2.47 2.50
CA ILE A 27 6.63 2.57 3.49
C ILE A 27 5.46 3.35 2.89
N GLN A 28 4.26 3.12 3.43
CA GLN A 28 3.03 3.82 3.04
C GLN A 28 2.70 4.91 4.05
N ASN A 29 2.04 5.99 3.59
CA ASN A 29 1.57 7.05 4.47
C ASN A 29 0.63 6.52 5.57
N GLY A 30 -0.29 5.62 5.22
CA GLY A 30 -1.20 4.98 6.17
C GLY A 30 -0.49 4.18 7.28
N LYS A 31 0.72 3.63 7.02
CA LYS A 31 1.52 2.98 8.06
C LYS A 31 2.08 4.00 9.06
N ILE A 32 2.50 5.17 8.57
CA ILE A 32 2.96 6.27 9.42
C ILE A 32 1.79 6.83 10.26
N GLU A 33 0.61 6.96 9.66
CA GLU A 33 -0.62 7.33 10.38
C GLU A 33 -0.95 6.33 11.49
N TYR A 34 -0.82 5.04 11.20
CA TYR A 34 -1.00 3.99 12.20
C TYR A 34 0.01 4.12 13.35
N TYR A 35 1.30 4.32 13.05
CA TYR A 35 2.32 4.55 14.07
C TYR A 35 2.00 5.78 14.92
N ALA A 36 1.63 6.89 14.31
CA ALA A 36 1.22 8.10 15.03
C ALA A 36 0.04 7.85 15.98
N ARG A 37 -0.99 7.08 15.55
CA ARG A 37 -2.16 6.73 16.36
C ARG A 37 -1.85 5.86 17.57
N ILE A 38 -0.84 4.99 17.47
CA ILE A 38 -0.43 4.10 18.56
C ILE A 38 0.77 4.64 19.34
N GLY A 39 1.22 5.88 19.07
CA GLY A 39 2.33 6.51 19.77
C GLY A 39 3.70 5.89 19.48
N HIS A 40 3.89 5.33 18.28
CA HIS A 40 5.15 4.73 17.86
C HIS A 40 5.89 5.61 16.86
N ASP A 41 7.20 5.59 16.94
CA ASP A 41 8.07 6.22 15.95
C ASP A 41 8.12 5.42 14.64
N THR A 42 8.27 6.13 13.55
CA THR A 42 8.59 5.54 12.24
C THR A 42 10.07 5.13 12.24
N PRO A 43 10.40 3.89 11.84
CA PRO A 43 11.80 3.47 11.76
C PRO A 43 12.63 4.37 10.85
N ALA A 44 13.89 4.60 11.23
CA ALA A 44 14.83 5.41 10.46
C ALA A 44 15.06 4.82 9.05
N GLY A 45 15.33 5.67 8.07
CA GLY A 45 15.61 5.29 6.67
C GLY A 45 14.36 5.14 5.78
N LEU A 46 13.16 5.29 6.33
CA LEU A 46 11.90 5.14 5.57
C LEU A 46 11.37 6.49 5.04
N VAL A 47 11.70 7.58 5.73
CA VAL A 47 11.29 8.94 5.39
C VAL A 47 12.47 9.88 5.49
N ILE A 48 12.61 10.78 4.53
CA ILE A 48 13.70 11.76 4.46
C ILE A 48 13.17 13.19 4.46
N ALA A 49 13.90 14.07 5.12
CA ALA A 49 13.77 15.51 5.01
C ALA A 49 14.45 16.05 3.73
N ARG A 50 14.28 17.34 3.44
CA ARG A 50 14.90 17.98 2.26
C ARG A 50 16.43 18.02 2.30
N ASP A 51 17.04 17.98 3.48
CA ASP A 51 18.49 17.91 3.70
C ASP A 51 19.06 16.50 3.59
N GLY A 52 18.21 15.50 3.34
CA GLY A 52 18.59 14.09 3.26
C GLY A 52 18.64 13.36 4.61
N SER A 53 18.38 14.05 5.73
CA SER A 53 18.30 13.39 7.04
C SER A 53 17.07 12.49 7.14
N THR A 54 17.20 11.40 7.93
CA THR A 54 16.05 10.53 8.19
C THR A 54 15.17 11.10 9.31
N LEU A 55 13.85 10.93 9.14
CA LEU A 55 12.85 11.35 10.12
C LEU A 55 12.23 10.14 10.80
N THR A 56 11.96 10.26 12.12
CA THR A 56 11.38 9.16 12.92
C THR A 56 10.12 9.55 13.68
N ASP A 57 9.91 10.80 14.06
CA ASP A 57 8.69 11.27 14.70
C ASP A 57 7.49 11.15 13.74
N SER A 58 6.63 10.15 13.96
CA SER A 58 5.50 9.84 13.08
C SER A 58 4.50 10.98 12.96
N VAL A 59 4.26 11.74 14.02
CA VAL A 59 3.34 12.89 14.01
C VAL A 59 3.93 14.05 13.20
N GLN A 60 5.23 14.32 13.40
CA GLN A 60 5.92 15.37 12.66
C GLN A 60 6.08 15.03 11.18
N ILE A 61 6.41 13.76 10.86
CA ILE A 61 6.49 13.26 9.49
C ILE A 61 5.20 13.54 8.71
N LEU A 62 4.02 13.28 9.29
CA LEU A 62 2.74 13.53 8.61
C LEU A 62 2.53 15.02 8.28
N LYS A 63 2.97 15.92 9.16
CA LYS A 63 2.94 17.37 8.91
C LYS A 63 3.93 17.77 7.79
N ASP A 64 5.12 17.18 7.83
CA ASP A 64 6.19 17.50 6.87
C ASP A 64 5.89 16.96 5.47
N ILE A 65 5.28 15.78 5.35
CA ILE A 65 4.79 15.27 4.06
C ILE A 65 3.72 16.20 3.48
N ARG A 66 2.71 16.59 4.29
CA ARG A 66 1.65 17.51 3.85
C ARG A 66 2.17 18.87 3.43
N SER A 67 3.22 19.37 4.06
CA SER A 67 3.88 20.64 3.74
C SER A 67 5.04 20.47 2.75
N GLN A 68 5.22 19.29 2.16
CA GLN A 68 6.26 18.95 1.17
C GLN A 68 7.69 19.16 1.69
N LYS A 69 7.90 19.04 2.98
CA LYS A 69 9.22 19.12 3.63
C LYS A 69 9.88 17.75 3.78
N ALA A 70 9.11 16.68 3.61
CA ALA A 70 9.56 15.31 3.70
C ALA A 70 9.05 14.46 2.53
N ALA A 71 9.72 13.34 2.26
CA ALA A 71 9.33 12.37 1.25
C ALA A 71 9.56 10.94 1.75
N LEU A 72 8.71 10.01 1.26
CA LEU A 72 8.91 8.58 1.47
C LEU A 72 10.10 8.10 0.65
N ALA A 73 10.94 7.25 1.22
CA ALA A 73 11.98 6.58 0.46
C ALA A 73 11.37 5.58 -0.54
N PRO A 74 12.01 5.35 -1.72
CA PRO A 74 11.56 4.34 -2.66
C PRO A 74 11.79 2.93 -2.11
N LEU A 75 11.11 1.94 -2.67
CA LEU A 75 11.37 0.53 -2.39
C LEU A 75 12.85 0.21 -2.68
N GLY A 76 13.54 -0.41 -1.72
CA GLY A 76 14.99 -0.58 -1.72
C GLY A 76 15.74 0.45 -0.87
N GLY A 77 15.08 1.54 -0.43
CA GLY A 77 15.66 2.53 0.49
C GLY A 77 16.36 3.69 -0.22
N LEU A 78 17.27 4.32 0.51
CA LEU A 78 17.96 5.52 0.05
C LEU A 78 19.25 5.19 -0.70
N GLY A 79 19.49 5.93 -1.78
CA GLY A 79 20.74 5.87 -2.54
C GLY A 79 20.92 4.59 -3.36
N GLU A 80 22.14 4.44 -3.89
CA GLU A 80 22.49 3.32 -4.76
C GLU A 80 22.80 2.04 -3.98
N LEU A 81 23.36 2.15 -2.78
CA LEU A 81 23.82 1.01 -1.98
C LEU A 81 22.71 -0.02 -1.71
N PHE A 82 21.50 0.44 -1.40
CA PHE A 82 20.34 -0.40 -1.16
C PHE A 82 19.40 -0.52 -2.38
N ALA A 83 19.90 -0.06 -3.54
CA ALA A 83 19.20 -0.13 -4.82
C ALA A 83 17.82 0.58 -4.84
N GLY A 84 17.68 1.71 -4.14
CA GLY A 84 16.47 2.54 -4.15
C GLY A 84 16.06 3.03 -5.53
N TYR A 85 17.01 3.13 -6.49
CA TYR A 85 16.73 3.43 -7.88
C TYR A 85 15.77 2.43 -8.55
N LYS A 86 15.71 1.17 -8.08
CA LYS A 86 14.75 0.17 -8.59
C LYS A 86 13.33 0.56 -8.23
N GLY A 87 13.08 0.87 -6.95
CA GLY A 87 11.76 1.35 -6.51
C GLY A 87 11.38 2.67 -7.16
N TYR A 88 12.33 3.60 -7.29
CA TYR A 88 12.14 4.83 -8.05
C TYR A 88 11.74 4.55 -9.51
N GLY A 89 12.41 3.61 -10.17
CA GLY A 89 12.08 3.19 -11.55
C GLY A 89 10.67 2.61 -11.65
N TYR A 90 10.28 1.70 -10.75
CA TYR A 90 8.92 1.15 -10.71
C TYR A 90 7.86 2.23 -10.45
N ALA A 91 8.11 3.14 -9.50
CA ALA A 91 7.23 4.28 -9.26
C ALA A 91 7.05 5.16 -10.51
N THR A 92 8.14 5.36 -11.26
CA THR A 92 8.10 6.14 -12.52
C THR A 92 7.31 5.41 -13.60
N VAL A 93 7.42 4.09 -13.73
CA VAL A 93 6.60 3.29 -14.65
C VAL A 93 5.11 3.45 -14.31
N VAL A 94 4.73 3.32 -13.04
CA VAL A 94 3.34 3.52 -12.61
C VAL A 94 2.86 4.94 -12.92
N GLU A 95 3.66 5.96 -12.64
CA GLU A 95 3.34 7.37 -12.94
C GLU A 95 3.06 7.57 -14.44
N ILE A 96 3.98 7.08 -15.30
CA ILE A 96 3.84 7.22 -16.76
C ILE A 96 2.60 6.51 -17.27
N LEU A 97 2.38 5.25 -16.88
CA LEU A 97 1.24 4.47 -17.35
C LEU A 97 -0.10 5.03 -16.84
N SER A 98 -0.14 5.53 -15.61
CA SER A 98 -1.35 6.09 -15.01
C SER A 98 -1.67 7.49 -15.52
N ALA A 99 -0.69 8.27 -15.95
CA ALA A 99 -0.90 9.64 -16.42
C ALA A 99 -0.87 9.75 -17.95
N ALA A 100 0.17 9.25 -18.62
CA ALA A 100 0.39 9.54 -20.03
C ALA A 100 -0.62 8.87 -20.97
N LEU A 101 -1.12 7.65 -20.63
CA LEU A 101 -2.07 6.94 -21.48
C LEU A 101 -3.43 7.64 -21.61
N GLN A 102 -3.83 8.44 -20.62
CA GLN A 102 -5.12 9.13 -20.60
C GLN A 102 -5.02 10.64 -20.39
N SER A 103 -3.83 11.22 -20.57
CA SER A 103 -3.58 12.66 -20.32
C SER A 103 -3.99 13.10 -18.91
N GLY A 104 -3.75 12.23 -17.91
CA GLY A 104 -3.99 12.53 -16.50
C GLY A 104 -2.95 13.50 -15.94
N ILE A 105 -3.25 14.09 -14.78
CA ILE A 105 -2.29 14.92 -14.04
C ILE A 105 -1.19 14.05 -13.41
N TYR A 106 -0.03 14.63 -13.16
CA TYR A 106 1.15 13.92 -12.66
C TYR A 106 2.00 14.77 -11.72
N LEU A 107 2.79 14.13 -10.90
CA LEU A 107 3.77 14.73 -9.99
C LEU A 107 3.15 15.88 -9.15
N LYS A 108 3.67 17.10 -9.30
CA LYS A 108 3.24 18.27 -8.51
C LYS A 108 1.80 18.70 -8.80
N ASP A 109 1.26 18.40 -9.96
CA ASP A 109 -0.13 18.70 -10.29
C ASP A 109 -1.12 17.93 -9.40
N LEU A 110 -0.67 16.83 -8.77
CA LEU A 110 -1.43 16.07 -7.78
C LEU A 110 -1.62 16.78 -6.42
N GLU A 111 -1.17 18.02 -6.27
CA GLU A 111 -1.40 18.83 -5.07
C GLU A 111 -2.86 19.28 -4.91
N GLY A 112 -3.69 19.11 -5.95
CA GLY A 112 -5.11 19.48 -5.92
C GLY A 112 -5.33 21.00 -5.87
N LYS A 113 -4.36 21.80 -6.30
CA LYS A 113 -4.42 23.28 -6.37
C LYS A 113 -4.03 23.75 -7.77
N ASP A 114 -4.65 24.82 -8.21
CA ASP A 114 -4.23 25.56 -9.40
C ASP A 114 -3.06 26.53 -9.06
N GLU A 115 -2.59 27.25 -10.07
CA GLU A 115 -1.50 28.24 -9.95
C GLU A 115 -1.81 29.40 -8.98
N ASN A 116 -3.10 29.64 -8.69
CA ASN A 116 -3.57 30.63 -7.74
C ASN A 116 -3.82 30.06 -6.34
N GLY A 117 -3.50 28.77 -6.11
CA GLY A 117 -3.71 28.06 -4.85
C GLY A 117 -5.16 27.63 -4.59
N LYS A 118 -6.08 27.76 -5.56
CA LYS A 118 -7.48 27.33 -5.45
C LYS A 118 -7.56 25.82 -5.60
N ILE A 119 -8.36 25.19 -4.74
CA ILE A 119 -8.62 23.75 -4.78
C ILE A 119 -9.29 23.39 -6.12
N ARG A 120 -8.75 22.36 -6.78
CA ARG A 120 -9.31 21.77 -8.01
C ARG A 120 -9.51 20.26 -7.84
N PRO A 121 -10.47 19.65 -8.58
CA PRO A 121 -10.61 18.21 -8.60
C PRO A 121 -9.33 17.50 -9.07
N TYR A 122 -9.06 16.33 -8.50
CA TYR A 122 -8.00 15.46 -8.98
C TYR A 122 -8.46 14.74 -10.25
N HIS A 123 -7.62 14.75 -11.27
CA HIS A 123 -7.81 13.96 -12.49
C HIS A 123 -6.79 12.81 -12.49
N ILE A 124 -6.93 11.90 -11.53
CA ILE A 124 -6.04 10.77 -11.35
C ILE A 124 -6.37 9.71 -12.38
N GLY A 125 -5.36 9.24 -13.09
CA GLY A 125 -5.47 8.14 -14.01
C GLY A 125 -5.16 6.79 -13.36
N HIS A 126 -5.68 5.73 -13.98
CA HIS A 126 -5.43 4.35 -13.62
C HIS A 126 -5.07 3.55 -14.87
N PHE A 127 -4.31 2.50 -14.66
CA PHE A 127 -3.85 1.63 -15.72
C PHE A 127 -4.15 0.17 -15.35
N PHE A 128 -4.71 -0.58 -16.31
CA PHE A 128 -5.07 -1.97 -16.11
C PHE A 128 -4.61 -2.82 -17.30
N ILE A 129 -4.07 -4.02 -17.01
CA ILE A 129 -3.82 -5.07 -18.00
C ILE A 129 -4.51 -6.34 -17.52
N ALA A 130 -5.24 -6.99 -18.42
CA ALA A 130 -5.71 -8.36 -18.25
C ALA A 130 -4.99 -9.26 -19.28
N ILE A 131 -4.48 -10.39 -18.82
CA ILE A 131 -3.82 -11.39 -19.66
C ILE A 131 -4.66 -12.66 -19.62
N ASP A 132 -5.16 -13.07 -20.78
CA ASP A 132 -5.87 -14.35 -20.93
C ASP A 132 -4.86 -15.50 -20.93
N THR A 133 -4.81 -16.24 -19.83
CA THR A 133 -3.90 -17.37 -19.67
C THR A 133 -4.27 -18.56 -20.56
N GLU A 134 -5.54 -18.65 -21.00
CA GLU A 134 -6.00 -19.71 -21.92
C GLU A 134 -5.35 -19.57 -23.30
N ALA A 135 -5.07 -18.34 -23.73
CA ALA A 135 -4.43 -18.04 -25.01
C ALA A 135 -2.95 -18.48 -25.10
N PHE A 136 -2.34 -18.96 -24.00
CA PHE A 136 -0.96 -19.46 -23.93
C PHE A 136 -0.93 -20.97 -23.75
N MET A 137 -0.60 -21.45 -22.56
CA MET A 137 -0.50 -22.88 -22.25
C MET A 137 -1.78 -23.48 -21.64
N GLY A 138 -2.85 -22.71 -21.61
CA GLY A 138 -4.11 -23.06 -20.97
C GLY A 138 -4.17 -22.67 -19.49
N SER A 139 -5.35 -22.26 -19.04
CA SER A 139 -5.56 -21.74 -17.69
C SER A 139 -5.23 -22.75 -16.60
N GLU A 140 -5.55 -24.02 -16.79
CA GLU A 140 -5.27 -25.06 -15.79
C GLU A 140 -3.76 -25.34 -15.66
N ALA A 141 -3.03 -25.37 -16.78
CA ALA A 141 -1.57 -25.53 -16.75
C ALA A 141 -0.91 -24.31 -16.08
N PHE A 142 -1.40 -23.10 -16.34
CA PHE A 142 -0.95 -21.88 -15.68
C PHE A 142 -1.14 -21.95 -14.18
N LYS A 143 -2.37 -22.22 -13.71
CA LYS A 143 -2.71 -22.33 -12.27
C LYS A 143 -1.84 -23.33 -11.54
N LYS A 144 -1.67 -24.54 -12.14
CA LYS A 144 -0.84 -25.60 -11.56
C LYS A 144 0.61 -25.18 -11.43
N THR A 145 1.16 -24.57 -12.48
CA THR A 145 2.55 -24.10 -12.47
C THR A 145 2.75 -22.96 -11.46
N ALA A 146 1.84 -22.00 -11.42
CA ALA A 146 1.86 -20.93 -10.44
C ALA A 146 1.81 -21.48 -9.00
N GLY A 147 0.88 -22.37 -8.69
CA GLY A 147 0.79 -23.01 -7.39
C GLY A 147 2.02 -23.82 -7.02
N ASN A 148 2.64 -24.54 -7.98
CA ASN A 148 3.89 -25.27 -7.75
C ASN A 148 5.02 -24.30 -7.33
N ILE A 149 5.17 -23.18 -8.02
CA ILE A 149 6.16 -22.13 -7.69
C ILE A 149 5.94 -21.65 -6.25
N LEU A 150 4.71 -21.32 -5.88
CA LEU A 150 4.41 -20.84 -4.52
C LEU A 150 4.69 -21.91 -3.45
N ARG A 151 4.36 -23.14 -3.69
CA ARG A 151 4.65 -24.28 -2.77
C ARG A 151 6.16 -24.48 -2.61
N GLU A 152 6.92 -24.42 -3.70
CA GLU A 152 8.38 -24.54 -3.65
C GLU A 152 9.02 -23.40 -2.84
N LEU A 153 8.58 -22.16 -3.05
CA LEU A 153 9.04 -21.02 -2.26
C LEU A 153 8.74 -21.22 -0.76
N ARG A 154 7.53 -21.65 -0.39
CA ARG A 154 7.16 -21.89 1.00
C ARG A 154 7.90 -23.06 1.65
N ASN A 155 8.33 -24.04 0.86
CA ASN A 155 9.11 -25.19 1.32
C ASN A 155 10.62 -24.91 1.39
N SER A 156 11.08 -23.73 1.01
CA SER A 156 12.48 -23.34 1.09
C SER A 156 12.97 -23.28 2.54
N GLN A 157 14.29 -23.28 2.72
CA GLN A 157 14.90 -23.14 4.04
C GLN A 157 14.48 -21.82 4.68
N LYS A 158 13.93 -21.90 5.88
CA LYS A 158 13.51 -20.73 6.65
C LYS A 158 14.71 -19.98 7.23
N ALA A 159 14.61 -18.68 7.32
CA ALA A 159 15.57 -17.89 8.06
C ALA A 159 15.55 -18.25 9.57
N PRO A 160 16.66 -18.12 10.29
CA PRO A 160 16.70 -18.36 11.73
C PRO A 160 15.59 -17.60 12.47
N GLY A 161 14.87 -18.29 13.36
CA GLY A 161 13.80 -17.71 14.17
C GLY A 161 12.48 -17.50 13.41
N GLN A 162 12.35 -17.99 12.17
CA GLN A 162 11.10 -17.92 11.40
C GLN A 162 10.42 -19.28 11.34
N ASP A 163 9.11 -19.30 11.65
CA ASP A 163 8.31 -20.52 11.65
C ASP A 163 7.73 -20.88 10.28
N ARG A 164 7.51 -19.86 9.42
CA ARG A 164 6.84 -20.02 8.13
C ARG A 164 7.36 -19.01 7.11
N ILE A 165 7.40 -19.44 5.84
CA ILE A 165 7.56 -18.57 4.69
C ILE A 165 6.16 -18.33 4.10
N TYR A 166 5.85 -17.07 3.81
CA TYR A 166 4.59 -16.66 3.20
C TYR A 166 4.82 -16.22 1.75
N THR A 167 3.81 -16.46 0.92
CA THR A 167 3.71 -15.87 -0.42
C THR A 167 2.68 -14.74 -0.42
N ALA A 168 2.76 -13.84 -1.39
CA ALA A 168 1.86 -12.68 -1.42
C ALA A 168 0.38 -13.11 -1.58
N GLY A 169 -0.51 -12.53 -0.76
CA GLY A 169 -1.93 -12.88 -0.66
C GLY A 169 -2.27 -13.93 0.40
N GLU A 170 -1.28 -14.69 0.87
CA GLU A 170 -1.51 -15.79 1.82
C GLU A 170 -1.87 -15.29 3.23
N LYS A 171 -1.18 -14.26 3.73
CA LYS A 171 -1.49 -13.67 5.04
C LYS A 171 -2.88 -13.06 5.07
N GLU A 172 -3.26 -12.40 3.99
CA GLU A 172 -4.58 -11.81 3.82
C GLU A 172 -5.65 -12.88 3.80
N TYR A 173 -5.43 -13.99 3.11
CA TYR A 173 -6.33 -15.14 3.09
C TYR A 173 -6.48 -15.77 4.47
N ASP A 174 -5.38 -16.03 5.19
CA ASP A 174 -5.40 -16.58 6.55
C ASP A 174 -6.18 -15.65 7.50
N VAL A 175 -5.95 -14.34 7.43
CA VAL A 175 -6.67 -13.35 8.24
C VAL A 175 -8.16 -13.30 7.86
N TRP A 176 -8.48 -13.36 6.57
CA TRP A 176 -9.86 -13.40 6.10
C TRP A 176 -10.58 -14.63 6.61
N MET A 177 -9.96 -15.83 6.51
CA MET A 177 -10.53 -17.08 7.03
C MET A 177 -10.79 -17.02 8.54
N PHE A 178 -9.89 -16.37 9.30
CA PHE A 178 -10.07 -16.18 10.74
C PHE A 178 -11.16 -15.18 11.10
N ARG A 179 -11.35 -14.12 10.29
CA ARG A 179 -12.22 -12.98 10.63
C ARG A 179 -13.58 -12.98 9.95
N LYS A 180 -13.78 -13.70 8.85
CA LYS A 180 -14.99 -13.62 8.01
C LYS A 180 -16.31 -13.77 8.80
N ASP A 181 -16.30 -14.55 9.88
CA ASP A 181 -17.48 -14.79 10.72
C ASP A 181 -17.44 -14.01 12.07
N LYS A 182 -16.37 -13.27 12.34
CA LYS A 182 -16.13 -12.56 13.61
C LYS A 182 -16.10 -11.03 13.47
N GLY A 183 -15.93 -10.54 12.26
CA GLY A 183 -15.77 -9.12 11.96
C GLY A 183 -14.32 -8.62 12.07
N VAL A 184 -14.16 -7.31 11.93
CA VAL A 184 -12.85 -6.62 11.90
C VAL A 184 -12.63 -5.90 13.22
N PRO A 185 -11.45 -6.05 13.86
CA PRO A 185 -11.12 -5.29 15.06
C PRO A 185 -10.91 -3.81 14.71
N VAL A 186 -11.56 -2.95 15.48
CA VAL A 186 -11.48 -1.49 15.33
C VAL A 186 -10.78 -0.91 16.56
N THR A 187 -9.69 -0.17 16.37
CA THR A 187 -8.94 0.44 17.46
C THR A 187 -9.75 1.56 18.13
N GLU A 188 -9.50 1.85 19.40
CA GLU A 188 -10.21 2.91 20.15
C GLU A 188 -10.14 4.28 19.46
N ALA A 189 -9.00 4.61 18.84
CA ALA A 189 -8.85 5.85 18.09
C ALA A 189 -9.85 5.93 16.93
N VAL A 190 -9.97 4.85 16.14
CA VAL A 190 -10.90 4.78 15.01
C VAL A 190 -12.35 4.70 15.48
N GLN A 191 -12.65 4.05 16.63
CA GLN A 191 -13.98 4.07 17.22
C GLN A 191 -14.44 5.50 17.53
N LYS A 192 -13.55 6.32 18.13
CA LYS A 192 -13.82 7.73 18.41
C LYS A 192 -14.04 8.55 17.13
N GLU A 193 -13.24 8.29 16.09
CA GLU A 193 -13.40 8.94 14.78
C GLU A 193 -14.77 8.59 14.14
N PHE A 194 -15.21 7.33 14.22
CA PHE A 194 -16.54 6.92 13.71
C PHE A 194 -17.68 7.58 14.44
N ILE A 195 -17.59 7.68 15.77
CA ILE A 195 -18.60 8.38 16.59
C ILE A 195 -18.64 9.87 16.18
N GLY A 196 -17.49 10.52 16.12
CA GLY A 196 -17.40 11.93 15.72
C GLY A 196 -17.97 12.19 14.33
N LEU A 197 -17.63 11.36 13.34
CA LEU A 197 -18.12 11.48 11.97
C LEU A 197 -19.65 11.27 11.90
N ARG A 198 -20.18 10.27 12.61
CA ARG A 198 -21.63 10.04 12.71
C ARG A 198 -22.35 11.27 13.26
N ASP A 199 -21.83 11.80 14.35
CA ASP A 199 -22.47 12.94 15.05
C ASP A 199 -22.38 14.22 14.20
N GLU A 200 -21.24 14.48 13.56
CA GLU A 200 -21.04 15.61 12.64
C GLU A 200 -22.01 15.57 11.44
N LEU A 201 -22.25 14.39 10.89
CA LEU A 201 -23.13 14.19 9.75
C LEU A 201 -24.60 13.94 10.11
N GLY A 202 -24.95 13.94 11.40
CA GLY A 202 -26.33 13.68 11.88
C GLY A 202 -26.84 12.26 11.59
N LEU A 203 -25.95 11.28 11.42
CA LEU A 203 -26.27 9.89 11.04
C LEU A 203 -26.68 9.04 12.24
N THR A 204 -27.63 9.53 13.06
CA THR A 204 -28.03 8.95 14.35
C THR A 204 -28.62 7.55 14.29
N GLN A 205 -29.02 7.08 13.11
CA GLN A 205 -29.51 5.72 12.87
C GLN A 205 -28.42 4.64 12.99
N PHE A 206 -27.14 5.00 12.87
CA PHE A 206 -26.04 4.06 13.03
C PHE A 206 -25.61 3.95 14.50
N LYS A 207 -25.72 2.72 15.03
CA LYS A 207 -25.22 2.36 16.36
C LYS A 207 -24.04 1.42 16.20
N PHE A 208 -22.96 1.72 16.88
CA PHE A 208 -21.77 0.88 16.80
C PHE A 208 -21.72 -0.13 17.95
N PRO A 209 -21.29 -1.38 17.71
CA PRO A 209 -21.21 -2.42 18.74
C PRO A 209 -20.31 -2.09 19.94
N PHE A 210 -19.41 -1.13 19.79
CA PHE A 210 -18.48 -0.68 20.82
C PHE A 210 -18.99 0.52 21.64
N GLU A 211 -20.16 1.06 21.33
CA GLU A 211 -20.85 2.05 22.17
C GLU A 211 -21.58 1.34 23.30
N LYS A 212 -21.36 1.78 24.56
CA LYS A 212 -22.01 1.28 25.72
C LYS A 212 -23.27 2.08 26.02
#